data_cce29cb33ec817228c3c174bf8da9898
#
_entry.id   cce29cb33ec817228c3c174bf8da9898
#
_cell.length_a   1.000
_cell.length_b   1.000
_cell.length_c   1.000
_cell.angle_alpha   90.00
_cell.angle_beta   90.00
_cell.angle_gamma   90.00
#
_symmetry.space_group_name_H-M   'P 1'
#
loop_
_entity.id
_entity.type
_entity.pdbx_description
1 polymer ?
#
loop_
_entity_poly.entity_id
_entity_poly.type
_entity_poly.pdbx_seq_one_letter_code
_entity_poly.pdbx_strand_id
1 'polypeptide(L)' 'MKFILAFSICSAISGYCNNTATLPTEFNSWSECVGAGGKLIQNFSVEMKDSIEENKLYMNYFCNEIQKS' A
#
# COMPACT_ATOMS: atom_id res chain seq x y z
N MET A 1 4.53 -7.57 19.26
CA MET A 1 4.72 -7.97 17.86
C MET A 1 4.74 -6.75 16.99
N LYS A 2 5.48 -6.81 15.91
CA LYS A 2 5.58 -5.69 14.98
C LYS A 2 4.98 -6.08 13.65
N PHE A 3 4.48 -5.09 12.93
CA PHE A 3 3.90 -5.27 11.62
C PHE A 3 4.60 -4.36 10.62
N ILE A 4 4.69 -4.82 9.39
CA ILE A 4 5.28 -4.05 8.31
C ILE A 4 4.24 -3.92 7.18
N LEU A 5 4.21 -2.75 6.56
CA LEU A 5 3.27 -2.47 5.48
C LEU A 5 3.96 -2.62 4.13
N ALA A 6 3.41 -3.49 3.31
CA ALA A 6 3.85 -3.65 1.92
C ALA A 6 2.69 -3.25 1.00
N PHE A 7 3.00 -2.67 -0.13
CA PHE A 7 1.97 -2.23 -1.07
C PHE A 7 2.44 -2.40 -2.51
N SER A 8 1.47 -2.46 -3.42
CA SER A 8 1.75 -2.50 -4.85
C SER A 8 0.69 -1.69 -5.59
N ILE A 9 1.06 -1.14 -6.74
CA ILE A 9 0.16 -0.36 -7.59
C ILE A 9 -0.05 -1.12 -8.88
N CYS A 10 -1.31 -1.30 -9.26
CA CYS A 10 -1.69 -2.07 -10.43
C CYS A 10 -2.54 -1.23 -11.37
N SER A 11 -2.49 -1.57 -12.67
CA SER A 11 -3.35 -0.97 -13.68
C SER A 11 -4.45 -1.97 -14.07
N ALA A 12 -5.70 -1.56 -13.96
CA ALA A 12 -6.82 -2.40 -14.35
C ALA A 12 -6.93 -2.58 -15.87
N ILE A 13 -6.33 -1.65 -16.62
CA ILE A 13 -6.36 -1.71 -18.09
C ILE A 13 -5.38 -2.75 -18.61
N SER A 14 -4.12 -2.67 -18.18
CA SER A 14 -3.07 -3.56 -18.66
C SER A 14 -2.93 -4.83 -17.85
N GLY A 15 -3.46 -4.84 -16.63
CA GLY A 15 -3.26 -5.94 -15.70
C GLY A 15 -1.87 -5.98 -15.09
N TYR A 16 -1.05 -4.97 -15.36
CA TYR A 16 0.32 -4.90 -14.88
C TYR A 16 0.35 -4.35 -13.46
N CYS A 17 1.16 -4.97 -12.61
CA CYS A 17 1.39 -4.49 -11.25
C CYS A 17 2.87 -4.22 -11.05
N ASN A 18 3.18 -3.12 -10.38
CA ASN A 18 4.55 -2.82 -10.00
C ASN A 18 5.02 -3.80 -8.93
N ASN A 19 6.34 -3.90 -8.78
CA ASN A 19 6.91 -4.69 -7.71
C ASN A 19 6.41 -4.18 -6.36
N THR A 20 6.21 -5.11 -5.43
CA THR A 20 5.76 -4.77 -4.10
C THR A 20 6.83 -3.95 -3.39
N ALA A 21 6.43 -2.81 -2.86
CA ALA A 21 7.30 -1.94 -2.07
C ALA A 21 6.94 -2.07 -0.60
N THR A 22 7.90 -1.86 0.27
CA THR A 22 7.72 -1.97 1.71
C THR A 22 8.09 -0.65 2.36
N LEU A 23 7.23 -0.14 3.25
CA LEU A 23 7.55 1.05 4.02
C LEU A 23 8.63 0.70 5.06
N PRO A 24 9.57 1.63 5.30
CA PRO A 24 10.63 1.38 6.28
C PRO A 24 10.18 1.52 7.73
N THR A 25 8.90 1.73 7.97
CA THR A 25 8.34 1.93 9.29
C THR A 25 7.67 0.67 9.79
N GLU A 26 7.97 0.30 11.05
CA GLU A 26 7.31 -0.80 11.72
C GLU A 26 6.16 -0.27 12.57
N PHE A 27 5.07 -1.02 12.62
CA PHE A 27 3.89 -0.63 13.39
C PHE A 27 3.73 -1.58 14.58
N ASN A 28 3.23 -1.04 15.68
CA ASN A 28 3.11 -1.81 16.93
C ASN A 28 1.87 -2.69 16.96
N SER A 29 0.88 -2.39 16.11
CA SER A 29 -0.35 -3.18 16.07
C SER A 29 -0.83 -3.30 14.63
N TRP A 30 -1.67 -4.30 14.41
CA TRP A 30 -2.27 -4.51 13.10
C TRP A 30 -3.16 -3.33 12.71
N SER A 31 -3.91 -2.79 13.67
CA SER A 31 -4.78 -1.65 13.38
C SER A 31 -4.00 -0.39 13.00
N GLU A 32 -2.83 -0.18 13.60
CA GLU A 32 -1.96 0.92 13.18
C GLU A 32 -1.48 0.74 11.74
N CYS A 33 -1.11 -0.49 11.38
CA CYS A 33 -0.66 -0.79 10.03
C CYS A 33 -1.78 -0.55 9.01
N VAL A 34 -2.99 -1.02 9.30
CA VAL A 34 -4.15 -0.83 8.43
C VAL A 34 -4.50 0.65 8.30
N GLY A 35 -4.43 1.39 9.41
CA GLY A 35 -4.67 2.83 9.38
C GLY A 35 -3.67 3.56 8.49
N ALA A 36 -2.40 3.19 8.57
CA ALA A 36 -1.37 3.76 7.71
C ALA A 36 -1.62 3.42 6.24
N GLY A 37 -2.06 2.19 5.96
CA GLY A 37 -2.42 1.77 4.62
C GLY A 37 -3.55 2.60 4.03
N GLY A 38 -4.57 2.90 4.83
CA GLY A 38 -5.67 3.74 4.42
C GLY A 38 -5.23 5.15 4.08
N LYS A 39 -4.35 5.73 4.90
CA LYS A 39 -3.80 7.05 4.62
C LYS A 39 -2.95 7.06 3.36
N LEU A 40 -2.18 6.02 3.14
CA LEU A 40 -1.35 5.89 1.95
C LEU A 40 -2.20 5.87 0.70
N ILE A 41 -3.28 5.11 0.70
CA ILE A 41 -4.20 5.04 -0.43
C ILE A 41 -4.87 6.39 -0.65
N GLN A 42 -5.27 7.07 0.41
CA GLN A 42 -5.92 8.37 0.31
C GLN A 42 -4.98 9.40 -0.33
N ASN A 43 -3.73 9.46 0.13
CA ASN A 43 -2.74 10.38 -0.43
C ASN A 43 -2.46 10.05 -1.90
N PHE A 44 -2.34 8.77 -2.21
CA PHE A 44 -2.15 8.32 -3.58
C PHE A 44 -3.31 8.77 -4.47
N SER A 45 -4.54 8.61 -4.01
CA SER A 45 -5.73 8.99 -4.77
C SER A 45 -5.79 10.48 -5.05
N VAL A 46 -5.34 11.30 -4.11
CA VAL A 46 -5.36 12.76 -4.27
C VAL A 46 -4.22 13.22 -5.17
N GLU A 47 -3.00 12.74 -4.94
CA GLU A 47 -1.82 13.21 -5.65
C GLU A 47 -1.73 12.67 -7.07
N MET A 48 -2.23 11.47 -7.31
CA MET A 48 -2.12 10.79 -8.60
C MET A 48 -3.46 10.66 -9.30
N LYS A 49 -4.39 11.54 -8.98
CA LYS A 49 -5.76 11.43 -9.47
C LYS A 49 -5.86 11.30 -10.99
N ASP A 50 -5.14 12.13 -11.73
CA ASP A 50 -5.19 12.11 -13.18
C ASP A 50 -4.65 10.80 -13.75
N SER A 51 -3.54 10.32 -13.20
CA SER A 51 -2.96 9.04 -13.61
C SER A 51 -3.87 7.87 -13.26
N ILE A 52 -4.52 7.94 -12.10
CA ILE A 52 -5.45 6.90 -11.66
C ILE A 52 -6.63 6.82 -12.63
N GLU A 53 -7.21 7.96 -12.99
CA GLU A 53 -8.34 8.00 -13.92
C GLU A 53 -7.94 7.53 -15.32
N GLU A 54 -6.79 7.97 -15.81
CA GLU A 54 -6.32 7.66 -17.15
C GLU A 54 -5.96 6.19 -17.31
N ASN A 55 -5.27 5.62 -16.33
CA ASN A 55 -4.76 4.25 -16.40
C ASN A 55 -5.54 3.28 -15.53
N LYS A 56 -6.57 3.74 -14.83
CA LYS A 56 -7.37 2.93 -13.91
C LYS A 56 -6.48 2.22 -12.88
N LEU A 57 -5.63 3.01 -12.23
CA LEU A 57 -4.71 2.50 -11.23
C LEU A 57 -5.41 2.22 -9.91
N TYR A 58 -4.95 1.20 -9.21
CA TYR A 58 -5.41 0.92 -7.86
C TYR A 58 -4.25 0.40 -7.03
N MET A 59 -4.37 0.54 -5.72
CA MET A 59 -3.30 0.14 -4.81
C MET A 59 -3.79 -0.98 -3.90
N ASN A 60 -2.96 -2.01 -3.77
CA ASN A 60 -3.17 -3.08 -2.80
C ASN A 60 -2.12 -2.93 -1.70
N TYR A 61 -2.50 -3.21 -0.47
CA TYR A 61 -1.53 -3.21 0.62
C TYR A 61 -1.76 -4.42 1.51
N PHE A 62 -0.69 -4.80 2.20
CA PHE A 62 -0.74 -5.92 3.15
C PHE A 62 -0.02 -5.52 4.42
N CYS A 63 -0.55 -5.99 5.54
CA CYS A 63 0.10 -5.85 6.82
C CYS A 63 0.61 -7.22 7.24
N ASN A 64 1.93 -7.38 7.25
CA ASN A 64 2.57 -8.64 7.59
C ASN A 64 3.20 -8.55 8.97
N GLU A 65 3.03 -9.60 9.75
CA GLU A 65 3.63 -9.68 11.06
C GLU A 65 5.12 -9.98 10.93
N ILE A 66 5.94 -9.22 11.66
CA ILE A 66 7.37 -9.44 11.70
C ILE A 66 7.67 -10.24 12.96
N GLN A 67 8.26 -11.42 12.78
CA GLN A 67 8.72 -12.19 13.91
C GLN A 67 10.19 -11.92 14.10
N LYS A 68 10.49 -11.32 15.25
CA LYS A 68 11.88 -11.19 15.67
C LYS A 68 12.20 -12.33 16.59
N SER A 69 13.02 -13.19 16.10
CA SER A 69 13.56 -14.26 16.92
C SER A 69 14.70 -13.74 17.80
#